data_a3cab780ed90333529b31bf3b0de9124
#
_entry.id   a3cab780ed90333529b31bf3b0de9124
#
_cell.length_a   1.000
_cell.length_b   1.000
_cell.length_c   1.000
_cell.angle_alpha   90.00
_cell.angle_beta   90.00
_cell.angle_gamma   90.00
#
_symmetry.space_group_name_H-M   'P 1'
#
loop_
_entity.id
_entity.type
_entity.pdbx_description
1 polymer ?
#
loop_
_entity_poly.entity_id
_entity_poly.type
_entity_poly.pdbx_seq_one_letter_code
_entity_poly.pdbx_strand_id
1 'polypeptide(L)'
;MLKSADGFLKQNAMALSVETCSAQHIGDRKEQQDRIALFPHTTRRGMLMAVLADGMGGHSGGAMAAEQVVLKARQNFEEFAPGDETPEVLLRSIIEEAHVVTKLTRFTSEQDPHTTACVLLFQAGRVDWAHCGD
;
A
#
# COMPACT_ATOMS: atom_id res chain seq x y z
N MET A 1 -7.71 47.44 7.65
CA MET A 1 -7.13 46.43 6.75
C MET A 1 -6.77 45.19 7.59
N LEU A 2 -7.67 44.26 7.70
CA LEU A 2 -7.47 43.01 8.45
C LEU A 2 -6.66 42.05 7.59
N LYS A 3 -5.38 41.92 7.88
CA LYS A 3 -4.58 40.79 7.35
C LYS A 3 -5.02 39.54 8.10
N SER A 4 -5.59 38.60 7.40
CA SER A 4 -6.04 37.33 7.98
C SER A 4 -4.86 36.59 8.60
N ALA A 5 -5.08 36.04 9.77
CA ALA A 5 -4.12 35.22 10.52
C ALA A 5 -3.75 33.90 9.79
N ASP A 6 -4.41 33.59 8.68
CA ASP A 6 -4.21 32.37 7.91
C ASP A 6 -2.85 32.31 7.18
N GLY A 7 -2.24 33.45 6.92
CA GLY A 7 -0.90 33.51 6.30
C GLY A 7 0.25 33.14 7.26
N PHE A 8 0.04 33.35 8.57
CA PHE A 8 1.08 33.12 9.57
C PHE A 8 1.19 31.64 10.00
N LEU A 9 0.08 30.91 9.98
CA LEU A 9 0.04 29.49 10.32
C LEU A 9 0.60 28.60 9.20
N LYS A 10 0.59 29.06 7.95
CA LYS A 10 1.17 28.30 6.83
C LYS A 10 2.71 28.34 6.77
N GLN A 11 3.35 29.29 7.43
CA GLN A 11 4.82 29.43 7.41
C GLN A 11 5.54 28.59 8.46
N ASN A 12 4.82 28.07 9.48
CA ASN A 12 5.39 27.29 10.58
C ASN A 12 4.97 25.82 10.62
N ALA A 13 4.36 25.29 9.56
CA ALA A 13 4.20 23.85 9.43
C ALA A 13 5.59 23.25 9.21
N MET A 14 6.17 22.67 10.25
CA MET A 14 7.40 21.86 10.11
C MET A 14 7.15 20.80 9.05
N ALA A 15 7.93 20.84 7.98
CA ALA A 15 7.92 19.79 6.98
C ALA A 15 8.35 18.49 7.66
N LEU A 16 7.45 17.53 7.76
CA LEU A 16 7.77 16.19 8.27
C LEU A 16 8.64 15.50 7.22
N SER A 17 9.80 15.05 7.66
CA SER A 17 10.67 14.16 6.88
C SER A 17 10.38 12.73 7.31
N VAL A 18 10.19 11.86 6.36
CA VAL A 18 9.98 10.43 6.60
C VAL A 18 11.18 9.68 6.05
N GLU A 19 11.86 8.94 6.91
CA GLU A 19 12.89 7.98 6.52
C GLU A 19 12.31 6.57 6.63
N THR A 20 12.59 5.75 5.64
CA THR A 20 12.07 4.38 5.58
C THR A 20 13.19 3.39 5.28
N CYS A 21 13.06 2.20 5.83
CA CYS A 21 13.90 1.07 5.46
C CYS A 21 13.05 -0.21 5.47
N SER A 22 13.49 -1.20 4.72
CA SER A 22 12.89 -2.53 4.74
C SER A 22 13.97 -3.59 4.69
N ALA A 23 13.69 -4.74 5.26
CA ALA A 23 14.55 -5.90 5.21
C ALA A 23 13.69 -7.16 5.08
N GLN A 24 14.18 -8.10 4.30
CA GLN A 24 13.58 -9.41 4.10
C GLN A 24 14.65 -10.48 4.11
N HIS A 25 14.32 -11.65 4.61
CA HIS A 25 15.19 -12.80 4.57
C HIS A 25 14.39 -14.07 4.32
N ILE A 26 14.82 -14.88 3.36
CA ILE A 26 14.11 -16.09 2.95
C ILE A 26 14.17 -17.21 4.02
N GLY A 27 15.16 -17.18 4.91
CA GLY A 27 15.37 -18.25 5.90
C GLY A 27 15.67 -19.58 5.22
N ASP A 28 15.09 -20.64 5.74
CA ASP A 28 15.20 -22.00 5.19
C ASP A 28 14.11 -22.33 4.16
N ARG A 29 13.35 -21.33 3.72
CA ARG A 29 12.31 -21.51 2.70
C ARG A 29 12.91 -21.62 1.31
N LYS A 30 12.23 -22.36 0.43
CA LYS A 30 12.63 -22.48 -0.98
C LYS A 30 12.28 -21.25 -1.81
N GLU A 31 11.25 -20.50 -1.38
CA GLU A 31 10.73 -19.35 -2.08
C GLU A 31 10.31 -18.28 -1.08
N GLN A 32 10.57 -17.02 -1.42
CA GLN A 32 10.08 -15.87 -0.67
C GLN A 32 8.68 -15.52 -1.16
N GLN A 33 7.68 -15.73 -0.32
CA GLN A 33 6.28 -15.46 -0.64
C GLN A 33 5.77 -14.13 -0.04
N ASP A 34 6.52 -13.54 0.87
CA ASP A 34 6.23 -12.21 1.37
C ASP A 34 6.61 -11.13 0.37
N ARG A 35 5.88 -10.03 0.41
CA ARG A 35 6.23 -8.81 -0.31
C ARG A 35 6.15 -7.62 0.62
N ILE A 36 7.14 -6.76 0.49
CA ILE A 36 7.19 -5.48 1.17
C ILE A 36 7.52 -4.40 0.16
N ALA A 37 6.82 -3.30 0.22
CA ALA A 37 7.08 -2.17 -0.67
C ALA A 37 6.86 -0.84 0.06
N LEU A 38 7.73 0.09 -0.22
CA LEU A 38 7.70 1.46 0.30
C LEU A 38 7.91 2.38 -0.90
N PHE A 39 6.94 3.22 -1.21
CA PHE A 39 7.07 4.10 -2.36
C PHE A 39 6.43 5.47 -2.11
N PRO A 40 7.15 6.55 -2.38
CA PRO A 40 6.58 7.88 -2.41
C PRO A 40 5.68 8.04 -3.63
N HIS A 41 4.72 8.97 -3.56
CA HIS A 41 3.94 9.35 -4.73
C HIS A 41 4.84 10.07 -5.74
N THR A 42 4.73 9.73 -7.03
CA THR A 42 5.63 10.25 -8.06
C THR A 42 5.47 11.74 -8.33
N THR A 43 4.26 12.27 -8.15
CA THR A 43 3.93 13.67 -8.45
C THR A 43 3.44 14.49 -7.25
N ARG A 44 3.03 13.84 -6.17
CA ARG A 44 2.48 14.50 -4.97
C ARG A 44 3.46 14.41 -3.82
N ARG A 45 4.06 15.52 -3.46
CA ARG A 45 5.00 15.58 -2.34
C ARG A 45 4.30 15.30 -0.99
N GLY A 46 5.03 14.65 -0.09
CA GLY A 46 4.55 14.40 1.27
C GLY A 46 3.58 13.24 1.38
N MET A 47 3.46 12.43 0.35
CA MET A 47 2.66 11.20 0.35
C MET A 47 3.55 9.98 0.15
N LEU A 48 3.36 8.98 1.00
CA LEU A 48 4.08 7.71 0.98
C LEU A 48 3.10 6.57 1.20
N MET A 49 3.27 5.49 0.47
CA MET A 49 2.55 4.25 0.71
C MET A 49 3.51 3.15 1.17
N ALA A 50 3.09 2.39 2.17
CA ALA A 50 3.77 1.20 2.63
C ALA A 50 2.85 -0.01 2.47
N VAL A 51 3.39 -1.12 2.00
CA VAL A 51 2.65 -2.36 1.78
C VAL A 51 3.43 -3.52 2.36
N LEU A 52 2.73 -4.36 3.10
CA LEU A 52 3.23 -5.66 3.55
C LEU A 52 2.18 -6.72 3.21
N ALA A 53 2.62 -7.78 2.54
CA ALA A 53 1.77 -8.90 2.17
C ALA A 53 2.52 -10.21 2.44
N ASP A 54 1.95 -11.06 3.28
CA ASP A 54 2.45 -12.40 3.60
C ASP A 54 1.68 -13.41 2.75
N GLY A 55 2.34 -13.94 1.74
CA GLY A 55 1.76 -14.85 0.77
C GLY A 55 1.76 -16.29 1.27
N MET A 56 0.66 -16.99 1.04
CA MET A 56 0.49 -18.39 1.37
C MET A 56 -0.17 -19.14 0.21
N GLY A 57 0.37 -20.28 -0.11
CA GLY A 57 -0.15 -21.14 -1.17
C GLY A 57 0.94 -22.02 -1.77
N GLY A 58 0.59 -23.22 -2.17
CA GLY A 58 1.53 -24.17 -2.74
C GLY A 58 2.26 -23.60 -3.97
N HIS A 59 3.53 -23.99 -4.15
CA HIS A 59 4.38 -23.50 -5.21
C HIS A 59 4.50 -21.95 -5.17
N SER A 60 4.36 -21.27 -6.30
CA SER A 60 4.48 -19.80 -6.40
C SER A 60 3.19 -19.02 -6.13
N GLY A 61 2.11 -19.71 -5.72
CA GLY A 61 0.80 -19.07 -5.55
C GLY A 61 0.77 -17.95 -4.51
N GLY A 62 1.43 -18.16 -3.36
CA GLY A 62 1.51 -17.14 -2.31
C GLY A 62 2.30 -15.91 -2.76
N ALA A 63 3.44 -16.11 -3.41
CA ALA A 63 4.26 -15.02 -3.94
C ALA A 63 3.49 -14.18 -4.96
N MET A 64 2.73 -14.85 -5.83
CA MET A 64 1.90 -14.17 -6.82
C MET A 64 0.77 -13.37 -6.18
N ALA A 65 0.08 -13.94 -5.19
CA ALA A 65 -0.98 -13.25 -4.48
C ALA A 65 -0.45 -12.00 -3.75
N ALA A 66 0.67 -12.12 -3.06
CA ALA A 66 1.32 -10.99 -2.39
C ALA A 66 1.77 -9.90 -3.38
N GLU A 67 2.29 -10.30 -4.54
CA GLU A 67 2.65 -9.36 -5.62
C GLU A 67 1.45 -8.57 -6.14
N GLN A 68 0.27 -9.18 -6.23
CA GLN A 68 -0.94 -8.48 -6.65
C GLN A 68 -1.33 -7.36 -5.68
N VAL A 69 -1.15 -7.55 -4.38
CA VAL A 69 -1.38 -6.48 -3.39
C VAL A 69 -0.47 -5.29 -3.66
N VAL A 70 0.82 -5.53 -3.86
CA VAL A 70 1.80 -4.48 -4.15
C VAL A 70 1.49 -3.78 -5.46
N LEU A 71 1.16 -4.53 -6.51
CA LEU A 71 0.84 -3.98 -7.83
C LEU A 71 -0.41 -3.08 -7.78
N LYS A 72 -1.48 -3.57 -7.15
CA LYS A 72 -2.72 -2.79 -7.01
C LYS A 72 -2.54 -1.56 -6.11
N ALA A 73 -1.75 -1.69 -5.05
CA ALA A 73 -1.39 -0.56 -4.21
C ALA A 73 -0.69 0.52 -5.03
N ARG A 74 0.32 0.16 -5.81
CA ARG A 74 1.06 1.10 -6.66
C ARG A 74 0.16 1.76 -7.69
N GLN A 75 -0.64 1.00 -8.43
CA GLN A 75 -1.53 1.52 -9.46
C GLN A 75 -2.55 2.52 -8.91
N ASN A 76 -3.28 2.13 -7.87
CA ASN A 76 -4.29 2.98 -7.25
C ASN A 76 -3.68 4.21 -6.57
N PHE A 77 -2.52 4.08 -5.95
CA PHE A 77 -1.84 5.19 -5.29
C PHE A 77 -1.38 6.26 -6.29
N GLU A 78 -0.84 5.89 -7.45
CA GLU A 78 -0.44 6.83 -8.49
C GLU A 78 -1.62 7.66 -9.03
N GLU A 79 -2.81 7.07 -9.06
CA GLU A 79 -4.03 7.75 -9.51
C GLU A 79 -4.73 8.53 -8.40
N PHE A 80 -4.34 8.31 -7.14
CA PHE A 80 -5.00 8.92 -5.99
C PHE A 80 -4.88 10.44 -5.98
N ALA A 81 -6.02 11.11 -5.89
CA ALA A 81 -6.13 12.56 -5.76
C ALA A 81 -6.94 12.90 -4.49
N PRO A 82 -6.32 13.47 -3.44
CA PRO A 82 -6.97 13.72 -2.16
C PRO A 82 -8.24 14.60 -2.23
N GLY A 83 -8.40 15.40 -3.27
CA GLY A 83 -9.60 16.20 -3.48
C GLY A 83 -10.76 15.45 -4.11
N ASP A 84 -10.49 14.35 -4.79
CA ASP A 84 -11.46 13.59 -5.57
C ASP A 84 -11.84 12.27 -4.90
N GLU A 85 -10.94 11.72 -4.09
CA GLU A 85 -11.08 10.41 -3.46
C GLU A 85 -10.64 10.47 -1.99
N THR A 86 -11.31 9.71 -1.13
CA THR A 86 -10.91 9.58 0.27
C THR A 86 -9.88 8.46 0.44
N PRO A 87 -9.02 8.53 1.48
CA PRO A 87 -8.12 7.44 1.83
C PRO A 87 -8.83 6.09 2.04
N GLU A 88 -10.03 6.11 2.60
CA GLU A 88 -10.84 4.90 2.79
C GLU A 88 -11.18 4.23 1.45
N VAL A 89 -11.62 5.00 0.46
CA VAL A 89 -11.95 4.48 -0.87
C VAL A 89 -10.70 3.92 -1.54
N LEU A 90 -9.58 4.64 -1.49
CA LEU A 90 -8.30 4.16 -2.02
C LEU A 90 -7.89 2.82 -1.43
N LEU A 91 -7.83 2.73 -0.10
CA LEU A 91 -7.39 1.53 0.59
C LEU A 91 -8.32 0.34 0.34
N ARG A 92 -9.62 0.58 0.32
CA ARG A 92 -10.64 -0.44 -0.01
C ARG A 92 -10.45 -0.97 -1.43
N SER A 93 -10.30 -0.07 -2.41
CA SER A 93 -10.10 -0.44 -3.82
C SER A 93 -8.87 -1.33 -4.00
N ILE A 94 -7.76 -1.01 -3.33
CA ILE A 94 -6.54 -1.82 -3.37
C ILE A 94 -6.82 -3.26 -2.92
N ILE A 95 -7.46 -3.43 -1.77
CA ILE A 95 -7.76 -4.76 -1.21
C ILE A 95 -8.74 -5.53 -2.11
N GLU A 96 -9.82 -4.89 -2.53
CA GLU A 96 -10.86 -5.51 -3.36
C GLU A 96 -10.32 -5.93 -4.74
N GLU A 97 -9.55 -5.08 -5.40
CA GLU A 97 -8.95 -5.40 -6.70
C GLU A 97 -7.92 -6.53 -6.60
N ALA A 98 -7.05 -6.49 -5.58
CA ALA A 98 -6.09 -7.57 -5.34
C ALA A 98 -6.81 -8.89 -5.06
N HIS A 99 -7.91 -8.87 -4.29
CA HIS A 99 -8.73 -10.04 -4.01
C HIS A 99 -9.36 -10.63 -5.28
N VAL A 100 -9.93 -9.79 -6.14
CA VAL A 100 -10.54 -10.23 -7.41
C VAL A 100 -9.50 -10.92 -8.29
N VAL A 101 -8.33 -10.33 -8.49
CA VAL A 101 -7.28 -10.93 -9.32
C VAL A 101 -6.78 -12.24 -8.71
N THR A 102 -6.55 -12.30 -7.42
CA THR A 102 -6.13 -13.51 -6.71
C THR A 102 -7.16 -14.63 -6.86
N LYS A 103 -8.45 -14.29 -6.70
CA LYS A 103 -9.55 -15.23 -6.87
C LYS A 103 -9.65 -15.76 -8.29
N LEU A 104 -9.50 -14.89 -9.29
CA LEU A 104 -9.54 -15.31 -10.72
C LEU A 104 -8.41 -16.26 -11.06
N THR A 105 -7.24 -16.10 -10.46
CA THR A 105 -6.09 -17.00 -10.69
C THR A 105 -6.39 -18.44 -10.26
N ARG A 106 -7.20 -18.65 -9.23
CA ARG A 106 -7.62 -20.00 -8.82
C ARG A 106 -8.35 -20.78 -9.91
N PHE A 107 -9.05 -20.09 -10.80
CA PHE A 107 -9.78 -20.73 -11.91
C PHE A 107 -8.88 -21.06 -13.12
N THR A 108 -7.71 -20.44 -13.20
CA THR A 108 -6.80 -20.58 -14.33
C THR A 108 -5.55 -21.40 -14.01
N SER A 109 -5.32 -21.72 -12.74
CA SER A 109 -4.19 -22.51 -12.28
C SER A 109 -4.62 -23.52 -11.21
N GLU A 110 -3.83 -24.57 -11.01
CA GLU A 110 -4.01 -25.53 -9.91
C GLU A 110 -3.56 -25.00 -8.55
N GLN A 111 -3.12 -23.75 -8.52
CA GLN A 111 -2.65 -23.09 -7.30
C GLN A 111 -3.83 -22.56 -6.48
N ASP A 112 -3.67 -22.53 -5.19
CA ASP A 112 -4.61 -21.92 -4.24
C ASP A 112 -3.96 -20.69 -3.57
N PRO A 113 -3.84 -19.56 -4.31
CA PRO A 113 -3.13 -18.38 -3.87
C PRO A 113 -3.89 -17.65 -2.77
N HIS A 114 -3.21 -17.36 -1.67
CA HIS A 114 -3.69 -16.54 -0.58
C HIS A 114 -2.61 -15.55 -0.16
N THR A 115 -3.01 -14.44 0.42
CA THR A 115 -2.10 -13.48 1.03
C THR A 115 -2.81 -12.67 2.09
N THR A 116 -2.08 -12.25 3.09
CA THR A 116 -2.48 -11.13 3.93
C THR A 116 -2.25 -9.84 3.17
N ALA A 117 -2.81 -8.75 3.65
CA ALA A 117 -2.51 -7.42 3.14
C ALA A 117 -2.55 -6.40 4.27
N CYS A 118 -1.50 -5.63 4.39
CA CYS A 118 -1.44 -4.45 5.23
C CYS A 118 -0.95 -3.30 4.38
N VAL A 119 -1.79 -2.29 4.20
CA VAL A 119 -1.51 -1.13 3.35
C VAL A 119 -1.67 0.13 4.18
N LEU A 120 -0.64 0.97 4.20
CA LEU A 120 -0.62 2.24 4.93
C LEU A 120 -0.43 3.40 3.96
N LEU A 121 -1.23 4.43 4.13
CA LEU A 121 -1.08 5.71 3.45
C LEU A 121 -0.62 6.77 4.46
N PHE A 122 0.55 7.32 4.21
CA PHE A 122 1.09 8.44 5.00
C PHE A 122 0.90 9.74 4.25
N GLN A 123 0.34 10.71 4.94
CA GLN A 123 0.21 12.10 4.51
C GLN A 123 0.66 13.01 5.65
N ALA A 124 0.87 14.29 5.38
CA ALA A 124 1.22 15.24 6.42
C ALA A 124 0.15 15.25 7.54
N GLY A 125 0.55 14.88 8.75
CA GLY A 125 -0.32 14.87 9.93
C GLY A 125 -1.36 13.75 9.98
N ARG A 126 -1.29 12.76 9.06
CA ARG A 126 -2.30 11.70 8.98
C ARG A 126 -1.70 10.38 8.49
N VAL A 127 -2.16 9.29 9.10
CA VAL A 127 -1.92 7.93 8.62
C VAL A 127 -3.25 7.20 8.53
N ASP A 128 -3.52 6.62 7.39
CA ASP A 128 -4.66 5.72 7.16
C ASP A 128 -4.14 4.33 6.81
N TRP A 129 -4.85 3.30 7.21
CA TRP A 129 -4.44 1.93 6.89
C TRP A 129 -5.63 1.00 6.68
N ALA A 130 -5.40 -0.05 5.91
CA ALA A 130 -6.27 -1.21 5.81
C ALA A 130 -5.46 -2.48 6.08
N HIS A 131 -6.07 -3.42 6.75
CA HIS A 131 -5.48 -4.71 7.08
C HIS A 131 -6.49 -5.83 6.78
N CYS A 132 -6.01 -6.88 6.14
CA CYS A 132 -6.78 -8.07 5.83
C CYS A 132 -5.92 -9.31 6.08
N GLY A 133 -6.45 -10.25 6.87
CA GLY A 133 -5.74 -11.47 7.25
C GLY A 133 -4.97 -11.33 8.55
N ASP A 134 -4.16 -12.31 8.83
CA ASP A 134 -3.49 -12.51 10.12
C ASP A 134 -2.04 -12.01 10.13
#